data_1e818d7d9d6bf2afccb747b8434785fe
#
_entry.id   1e818d7d9d6bf2afccb747b8434785fe
#
_cell.length_a   1.000
_cell.length_b   1.000
_cell.length_c   1.000
_cell.angle_alpha   90.00
_cell.angle_beta   90.00
_cell.angle_gamma   90.00
#
_symmetry.space_group_name_H-M   'P 1'
#
loop_
_entity.id
_entity.type
_entity.pdbx_description
1 polymer ?
#
loop_
_entity_poly.entity_id
_entity_poly.type
_entity_poly.pdbx_seq_one_letter_code
_entity_poly.pdbx_strand_id
1 'polypeptide(L)'
;MRDKETVDIGLKAALTGHLVFSTLHTNDAPSSITRLQNMGTPDYLISAACTLVLAQRLARKTCKDCREPDPDVTPKVLEEMGFTPEQASRAKAVKGKGC
;
A
#
# COMPACT_ATOMS: atom_id res chain seq x y z
N MET A 1 -13.39 -3.10 10.29
CA MET A 1 -14.66 -2.37 10.16
C MET A 1 -15.52 -3.04 9.09
N ARG A 2 -16.63 -3.59 9.47
CA ARG A 2 -17.51 -4.33 8.54
C ARG A 2 -18.78 -3.56 8.19
N ASP A 3 -19.25 -2.69 9.09
CA ASP A 3 -20.50 -1.97 8.95
C ASP A 3 -20.32 -0.48 9.25
N LYS A 4 -21.34 0.29 8.85
CA LYS A 4 -21.35 1.73 9.02
C LYS A 4 -21.29 2.14 10.49
N GLU A 5 -21.96 1.42 11.36
CA GLU A 5 -22.01 1.73 12.79
C GLU A 5 -20.63 1.68 13.43
N THR A 6 -19.87 0.62 13.18
CA THR A 6 -18.49 0.48 13.67
C THR A 6 -17.58 1.57 13.11
N VAL A 7 -17.73 1.89 11.82
CA VAL A 7 -16.94 2.95 11.16
C VAL A 7 -17.23 4.30 11.82
N ASP A 8 -18.51 4.63 12.02
CA ASP A 8 -18.91 5.91 12.61
C ASP A 8 -18.36 6.07 14.04
N ILE A 9 -18.42 5.03 14.85
CA ILE A 9 -17.89 5.03 16.22
C ILE A 9 -16.37 5.23 16.19
N GLY A 10 -15.67 4.50 15.34
CA GLY A 10 -14.21 4.60 15.21
C GLY A 10 -13.74 5.99 14.76
N LEU A 11 -14.40 6.54 13.76
CA LEU A 11 -14.08 7.87 13.25
C LEU A 11 -14.35 8.98 14.26
N LYS A 12 -15.47 8.90 14.98
CA LYS A 12 -15.78 9.84 16.06
C LYS A 12 -14.79 9.77 17.20
N ALA A 13 -14.35 8.57 17.58
CA ALA A 13 -13.31 8.38 18.58
C ALA A 13 -11.98 9.00 18.13
N ALA A 14 -11.61 8.83 16.86
CA ALA A 14 -10.41 9.45 16.30
C ALA A 14 -10.45 10.97 16.32
N LEU A 15 -11.62 11.56 16.03
CA LEU A 15 -11.80 13.02 16.06
C LEU A 15 -11.67 13.59 17.47
N THR A 16 -11.97 12.81 18.50
CA THR A 16 -11.83 13.24 19.90
C THR A 16 -10.43 13.02 20.48
N GLY A 17 -9.46 12.68 19.64
CA GLY A 17 -8.05 12.56 20.01
C GLY A 17 -7.60 11.15 20.35
N HIS A 18 -8.46 10.14 20.21
CA HIS A 18 -8.06 8.76 20.44
C HIS A 18 -7.29 8.20 19.23
N LEU A 19 -6.28 7.40 19.49
CA LEU A 19 -5.60 6.64 18.46
C LEU A 19 -6.39 5.37 18.17
N VAL A 20 -6.94 5.27 16.97
CA VAL A 20 -7.80 4.16 16.55
C VAL A 20 -7.12 3.37 15.45
N PHE A 21 -6.95 2.07 15.67
CA PHE A 21 -6.49 1.12 14.67
C PHE A 21 -7.65 0.23 14.25
N SER A 22 -7.76 -0.02 12.95
CA SER A 22 -8.79 -0.90 12.43
C SER A 22 -8.36 -1.54 11.12
N THR A 23 -9.17 -2.45 10.61
CA THR A 23 -8.93 -3.14 9.36
C THR A 23 -10.13 -3.03 8.43
N LEU A 24 -9.84 -3.05 7.13
CA LEU A 24 -10.84 -3.08 6.06
C LEU A 24 -10.47 -4.18 5.07
N HIS A 25 -11.48 -4.80 4.50
CA HIS A 25 -11.30 -5.78 3.43
C HIS A 25 -11.31 -5.07 2.08
N THR A 26 -10.14 -4.61 1.65
CA THR A 26 -9.93 -3.95 0.36
C THR A 26 -8.68 -4.49 -0.32
N ASN A 27 -8.58 -4.29 -1.63
CA ASN A 27 -7.45 -4.79 -2.41
C ASN A 27 -6.21 -3.89 -2.32
N ASP A 28 -6.40 -2.61 -2.08
CA ASP A 28 -5.34 -1.61 -2.00
C ASP A 28 -5.72 -0.45 -1.06
N ALA A 29 -4.75 0.42 -0.76
CA ALA A 29 -4.99 1.55 0.13
C ALA A 29 -5.95 2.61 -0.46
N PRO A 30 -5.83 3.03 -1.74
CA PRO A 30 -6.80 3.98 -2.30
C PRO A 30 -8.24 3.47 -2.32
N SER A 31 -8.46 2.20 -2.61
CA SER A 31 -9.80 1.59 -2.60
C SER A 31 -10.46 1.60 -1.23
N SER A 32 -9.67 1.70 -0.17
CA SER A 32 -10.20 1.80 1.20
C SER A 32 -11.02 3.06 1.39
N ILE A 33 -10.64 4.17 0.78
CA ILE A 33 -11.40 5.42 0.84
C ILE A 33 -12.74 5.24 0.14
N THR A 34 -12.75 4.68 -1.05
CA THR A 34 -13.99 4.36 -1.78
C THR A 34 -14.88 3.41 -0.99
N ARG A 35 -14.30 2.43 -0.32
CA ARG A 35 -15.03 1.49 0.52
C ARG A 35 -15.74 2.20 1.68
N LEU A 36 -15.06 3.12 2.35
CA LEU A 36 -15.64 3.94 3.42
C LEU A 36 -16.78 4.81 2.90
N GLN A 37 -16.63 5.42 1.73
CA GLN A 37 -17.68 6.19 1.08
C GLN A 37 -18.90 5.33 0.77
N ASN A 38 -18.70 4.14 0.22
CA ASN A 38 -19.77 3.20 -0.11
C ASN A 38 -20.52 2.69 1.13
N MET A 39 -19.87 2.69 2.29
CA MET A 39 -20.50 2.38 3.58
C MET A 39 -21.32 3.53 4.13
N GLY A 40 -21.38 4.66 3.42
CA GLY A 40 -22.16 5.82 3.79
C GLY A 40 -21.44 6.82 4.70
N THR A 41 -20.11 6.74 4.78
CA THR A 41 -19.31 7.68 5.56
C THR A 41 -19.13 8.98 4.78
N PRO A 42 -19.43 10.15 5.36
CA PRO A 42 -19.20 11.44 4.69
C PRO A 42 -17.72 11.69 4.39
N ASP A 43 -17.43 12.30 3.27
CA ASP A 43 -16.06 12.57 2.82
C ASP A 43 -15.28 13.45 3.80
N TYR A 44 -15.92 14.46 4.36
CA TYR A 44 -15.28 15.35 5.33
C TYR A 44 -14.82 14.60 6.59
N LEU A 45 -15.57 13.59 6.98
CA LEU A 45 -15.25 12.78 8.16
C LEU A 45 -14.06 11.86 7.90
N ILE A 46 -13.99 11.26 6.73
CA ILE A 46 -12.84 10.45 6.30
C ILE A 46 -11.59 11.31 6.27
N SER A 47 -11.67 12.47 5.65
CA SER A 47 -10.53 13.39 5.52
C SER A 47 -10.03 13.89 6.87
N ALA A 48 -10.93 14.18 7.80
CA ALA A 48 -10.56 14.73 9.11
C ALA A 48 -10.02 13.68 10.08
N ALA A 49 -10.51 12.46 10.03
CA ALA A 49 -10.20 11.43 11.01
C ALA A 49 -9.16 10.41 10.55
N CYS A 50 -9.05 10.15 9.25
CA CYS A 50 -8.14 9.15 8.70
C CYS A 50 -6.77 9.77 8.45
N THR A 51 -5.77 9.32 9.19
CA THR A 51 -4.38 9.82 9.07
C THR A 51 -3.49 8.91 8.26
N LEU A 52 -3.80 7.62 8.23
CA LEU A 52 -3.00 6.63 7.50
C LEU A 52 -3.89 5.48 7.02
N VAL A 53 -3.71 5.10 5.78
CA VAL A 53 -4.26 3.86 5.23
C VAL A 53 -3.10 3.05 4.69
N LEU A 54 -2.96 1.83 5.20
CA LEU A 54 -1.87 0.94 4.83
C LEU A 54 -2.43 -0.34 4.21
N ALA A 55 -1.94 -0.69 3.04
CA ALA A 55 -2.21 -1.98 2.42
C ALA A 55 -0.91 -2.73 2.23
N GLN A 56 -0.95 -4.03 2.47
CA GLN A 56 0.24 -4.87 2.43
C GLN A 56 -0.02 -6.11 1.56
N ARG A 57 0.96 -6.43 0.74
CA ARG A 57 0.97 -7.65 -0.06
C ARG A 57 2.24 -8.43 0.23
N LEU A 58 2.09 -9.73 0.34
CA LEU A 58 3.24 -10.62 0.47
C LEU A 58 3.79 -10.93 -0.91
N ALA A 59 5.08 -10.75 -1.07
CA ALA A 59 5.81 -11.11 -2.28
C ALA A 59 6.95 -12.04 -1.91
N ARG A 60 7.32 -12.92 -2.83
CA ARG A 60 8.48 -13.79 -2.64
C ARG A 60 9.76 -12.99 -2.77
N LYS A 61 10.67 -13.19 -1.84
CA LYS A 61 12.03 -12.63 -1.95
C LYS A 61 12.85 -13.48 -2.88
N THR A 62 13.76 -12.84 -3.61
CA THR A 62 14.74 -13.57 -4.41
C THR A 62 15.65 -14.39 -3.49
N CYS A 63 15.88 -15.64 -3.84
CA CYS A 63 16.76 -16.54 -3.10
C CYS A 63 18.18 -15.99 -3.04
N LYS A 64 18.79 -16.03 -1.86
CA LYS A 64 20.15 -15.52 -1.67
C LYS A 64 21.20 -16.39 -2.35
N ASP A 65 20.92 -17.69 -2.48
CA ASP A 65 21.89 -18.67 -2.98
C ASP A 65 21.92 -18.76 -4.50
N CYS A 66 20.80 -18.52 -5.17
CA CYS A 66 20.68 -18.64 -6.61
C CYS A 66 20.36 -17.34 -7.33
N ARG A 67 20.46 -16.20 -6.65
CA ARG A 67 20.22 -14.92 -7.29
C ARG A 67 21.34 -14.57 -8.28
N GLU A 68 20.92 -14.04 -9.40
CA GLU A 68 21.83 -13.56 -10.43
C GLU A 68 21.31 -12.22 -10.98
N PRO A 69 22.17 -11.39 -11.60
CA PRO A 69 21.71 -10.17 -12.25
C PRO A 69 20.65 -10.48 -13.31
N ASP A 70 19.60 -9.67 -13.37
CA ASP A 70 18.56 -9.82 -14.38
C ASP A 70 18.91 -8.99 -15.62
N PRO A 71 19.27 -9.62 -16.74
CA PRO A 71 19.66 -8.91 -17.96
C PRO A 71 18.47 -8.27 -18.67
N ASP A 72 17.25 -8.72 -18.37
CA ASP A 72 16.02 -8.19 -18.99
C ASP A 72 15.61 -6.85 -18.38
N VAL A 73 16.13 -6.51 -17.20
CA VAL A 73 15.85 -5.25 -16.52
C VAL A 73 16.96 -4.26 -16.80
N THR A 74 16.70 -3.33 -17.71
CA THR A 74 17.62 -2.24 -18.06
C THR A 74 17.28 -0.98 -17.25
N PRO A 75 18.21 0.01 -17.13
CA PRO A 75 17.87 1.28 -16.49
C PRO A 75 16.66 1.97 -17.12
N LYS A 76 16.47 1.82 -18.42
CA LYS A 76 15.30 2.36 -19.14
C LYS A 76 13.98 1.75 -18.65
N VAL A 77 13.96 0.43 -18.44
CA VAL A 77 12.78 -0.26 -17.89
C VAL A 77 12.48 0.24 -16.49
N LEU A 78 13.49 0.45 -15.66
CA LEU A 78 13.33 0.99 -14.31
C LEU A 78 12.76 2.41 -14.34
N GLU A 79 13.19 3.25 -15.26
CA GLU A 79 12.62 4.60 -15.44
C GLU A 79 11.13 4.54 -15.82
N GLU A 80 10.74 3.62 -16.69
CA GLU A 80 9.35 3.39 -17.07
C GLU A 80 8.49 2.92 -15.89
N MET A 81 9.09 2.23 -14.92
CA MET A 81 8.43 1.78 -13.70
C MET A 81 8.30 2.87 -12.64
N GLY A 82 8.84 4.07 -12.86
CA GLY A 82 8.73 5.19 -11.95
C GLY A 82 10.00 5.55 -11.19
N PHE A 83 11.12 4.88 -11.46
CA PHE A 83 12.43 5.25 -10.88
C PHE A 83 12.97 6.51 -11.53
N THR A 84 13.66 7.34 -10.75
CA THR A 84 14.41 8.46 -11.32
C THR A 84 15.62 7.92 -12.11
N PRO A 85 16.15 8.65 -13.11
CA PRO A 85 17.34 8.21 -13.86
C PRO A 85 18.53 7.87 -12.96
N GLU A 86 18.73 8.63 -11.89
CA GLU A 86 19.77 8.35 -10.90
C GLU A 86 19.54 7.04 -10.14
N GLN A 87 18.31 6.81 -9.68
CA GLN A 87 17.94 5.57 -8.99
C GLN A 87 18.04 4.37 -9.93
N ALA A 88 17.61 4.51 -11.18
CA ALA A 88 17.70 3.47 -12.18
C ALA A 88 19.14 3.04 -12.46
N SER A 89 20.09 3.97 -12.49
CA SER A 89 21.51 3.67 -12.71
C SER A 89 22.17 2.97 -11.52
N ARG A 90 21.67 3.21 -10.29
CA ARG A 90 22.17 2.57 -9.06
C ARG A 90 21.50 1.25 -8.75
N ALA A 91 20.30 1.02 -9.25
CA ALA A 91 19.54 -0.18 -8.95
C ALA A 91 20.17 -1.42 -9.56
N LYS A 92 20.25 -2.49 -8.76
CA LYS A 92 20.71 -3.80 -9.21
C LYS A 92 19.54 -4.76 -9.17
N ALA A 93 18.92 -5.00 -10.31
CA ALA A 93 17.86 -5.98 -10.43
C ALA A 93 18.44 -7.38 -10.47
N VAL A 94 17.85 -8.28 -9.69
CA VAL A 94 18.28 -9.67 -9.62
C VAL A 94 17.06 -10.59 -9.75
N LYS A 95 17.30 -11.79 -10.26
CA LYS A 95 16.29 -12.85 -10.35
C LYS A 95 16.83 -14.14 -9.78
N GLY A 96 15.94 -15.05 -9.43
CA GLY A 96 16.34 -16.39 -9.03
C GLY A 96 16.60 -17.27 -10.23
N LYS A 97 17.73 -17.98 -10.23
CA LYS A 97 18.07 -18.98 -11.24
C LYS A 97 17.23 -20.25 -11.10
N GLY A 98 16.82 -20.56 -9.87
CA GLY A 98 16.17 -21.81 -9.48
C GLY A 98 17.19 -22.81 -8.92
N CYS A 99 17.04 -23.13 -7.65
CA CYS A 99 17.94 -24.08 -6.98
C CYS A 99 17.21 -25.31 -6.42
#